data_52ad982e3f43ac7814c67c98f15ae273
#
_entry.id   52ad982e3f43ac7814c67c98f15ae273
#
_cell.length_a   1.000
_cell.length_b   1.000
_cell.length_c   1.000
_cell.angle_alpha   90.00
_cell.angle_beta   90.00
_cell.angle_gamma   90.00
#
_symmetry.space_group_name_H-M   'P 1'
#
loop_
_entity.id
_entity.type
_entity.pdbx_description
1 polymer ?
#
loop_
_entity_poly.entity_id
_entity_poly.type
_entity_poly.pdbx_seq_one_letter_code
_entity_poly.pdbx_strand_id
1 'polypeptide(L)'
;MITQPEPALAADPQLAAPLAITPKRASRIPRSPKVLVGGAILILFVLVAIFGPIVAPHAADWQASTTLSVPQAPSSKFWLGTDQEQHDIFSLLLAGGRSTLVIAFIAGIVATILSVLVGVTAGYVGGVVDELLSVLSNIFLALPGLLILMVVLRPLPPADAGNPLLIGTVIALTSWSYGARVLRAQTLALRNQDYVESARVIGERRRRIILSEIVPNLLPILASSFIFTVIYGIGAYVALAYLGAVNPAGASWGTMIKDAQDQGAMISGYWWWYLPPALCVALVGIALALLNFGIDEIVNPRVRSSRTGRRSGVKFQLGLTPVLRPAGDRLRASAAAALPGGPDPGEPDDTELTPVVRGRSGTSEGATS
;
A
#
# COMPACT_ATOMS: atom_id res chain seq x y z
N MET A 1 -67.76 -41.12 13.50
CA MET A 1 -66.33 -41.16 13.24
C MET A 1 -65.86 -39.72 13.38
N ILE A 2 -65.35 -39.33 14.57
CA ILE A 2 -65.01 -37.94 14.94
C ILE A 2 -63.54 -37.83 14.83
N THR A 3 -63.05 -37.10 13.86
CA THR A 3 -61.64 -36.77 13.65
C THR A 3 -61.18 -35.79 14.74
N GLN A 4 -60.22 -36.20 15.53
CA GLN A 4 -59.57 -35.33 16.51
C GLN A 4 -58.71 -34.29 15.79
N PRO A 5 -58.68 -33.03 16.22
CA PRO A 5 -57.77 -32.04 15.66
C PRO A 5 -56.33 -32.31 16.11
N GLU A 6 -55.42 -32.23 15.16
CA GLU A 6 -53.95 -32.31 15.34
C GLU A 6 -53.49 -31.24 16.32
N PRO A 7 -52.59 -31.54 17.29
CA PRO A 7 -52.10 -30.53 18.20
C PRO A 7 -51.21 -29.53 17.46
N ALA A 8 -51.61 -28.27 17.51
CA ALA A 8 -50.81 -27.14 16.99
C ALA A 8 -49.40 -27.20 17.61
N LEU A 9 -48.37 -27.28 16.77
CA LEU A 9 -47.00 -27.11 17.17
C LEU A 9 -46.87 -25.80 17.93
N ALA A 10 -46.72 -25.88 19.26
CA ALA A 10 -46.42 -24.73 20.09
C ALA A 10 -45.13 -24.13 19.59
N ALA A 11 -45.19 -22.93 19.06
CA ALA A 11 -44.02 -22.16 18.64
C ALA A 11 -43.08 -22.01 19.85
N ASP A 12 -41.87 -22.53 19.73
CA ASP A 12 -40.80 -22.47 20.75
C ASP A 12 -40.53 -20.97 21.07
N PRO A 13 -40.76 -20.50 22.31
CA PRO A 13 -40.58 -19.10 22.67
C PRO A 13 -39.10 -18.64 22.54
N GLN A 14 -38.18 -19.59 22.39
CA GLN A 14 -36.73 -19.28 22.23
C GLN A 14 -36.38 -18.81 20.80
N LEU A 15 -37.23 -19.08 19.79
CA LEU A 15 -37.04 -18.62 18.41
C LEU A 15 -37.45 -17.16 18.17
N ALA A 16 -38.12 -16.54 19.12
CA ALA A 16 -38.62 -15.16 18.99
C ALA A 16 -37.79 -14.10 19.72
N ALA A 17 -36.61 -14.46 20.28
CA ALA A 17 -35.75 -13.46 20.83
C ALA A 17 -35.14 -12.63 19.66
N PRO A 18 -35.45 -11.33 19.52
CA PRO A 18 -34.78 -10.50 18.53
C PRO A 18 -33.28 -10.51 18.85
N LEU A 19 -32.48 -10.92 17.89
CA LEU A 19 -31.03 -10.74 17.95
C LEU A 19 -30.79 -9.25 18.18
N ALA A 20 -30.60 -8.87 19.44
CA ALA A 20 -30.21 -7.52 19.80
C ALA A 20 -28.84 -7.29 19.18
N ILE A 21 -28.83 -6.73 17.97
CA ILE A 21 -27.63 -6.20 17.33
C ILE A 21 -27.24 -4.99 18.18
N THR A 22 -26.52 -5.24 19.27
CA THR A 22 -25.87 -4.17 19.99
C THR A 22 -24.96 -3.44 18.99
N PRO A 23 -25.21 -2.14 18.70
CA PRO A 23 -24.31 -1.40 17.85
C PRO A 23 -22.94 -1.41 18.49
N LYS A 24 -22.00 -2.14 17.90
CA LYS A 24 -20.63 -2.22 18.38
C LYS A 24 -20.10 -0.80 18.33
N ARG A 25 -20.02 -0.16 19.50
CA ARG A 25 -19.50 1.19 19.68
C ARG A 25 -18.24 1.32 18.85
N ALA A 26 -18.20 2.31 17.95
CA ALA A 26 -17.09 2.59 17.07
C ALA A 26 -15.79 2.52 17.87
N SER A 27 -15.02 1.48 17.67
CA SER A 27 -13.80 1.25 18.42
C SER A 27 -12.83 2.38 18.10
N ARG A 28 -12.31 3.01 19.15
CA ARG A 28 -11.18 3.95 19.06
C ARG A 28 -10.20 3.45 18.02
N ILE A 29 -9.80 4.33 17.11
CA ILE A 29 -8.82 4.04 16.06
C ILE A 29 -7.71 3.21 16.69
N PRO A 30 -7.50 1.97 16.26
CA PRO A 30 -6.49 1.12 16.87
C PRO A 30 -5.13 1.78 16.63
N ARG A 31 -4.46 2.16 17.69
CA ARG A 31 -3.11 2.72 17.66
C ARG A 31 -2.15 1.62 17.25
N SER A 32 -2.10 1.33 15.95
CA SER A 32 -1.06 0.46 15.40
C SER A 32 0.29 1.15 15.60
N PRO A 33 1.28 0.51 16.21
CA PRO A 33 2.60 1.11 16.41
C PRO A 33 3.22 1.53 15.08
N LYS A 34 2.88 0.87 13.98
CA LYS A 34 3.32 1.21 12.63
C LYS A 34 2.80 2.58 12.18
N VAL A 35 1.50 2.86 12.43
CA VAL A 35 0.89 4.17 12.11
C VAL A 35 1.51 5.27 12.96
N LEU A 36 1.78 4.99 14.24
CA LEU A 36 2.40 5.97 15.12
C LEU A 36 3.84 6.30 14.68
N VAL A 37 4.66 5.29 14.41
CA VAL A 37 6.05 5.49 13.98
C VAL A 37 6.09 6.13 12.59
N GLY A 38 5.37 5.59 11.61
CA GLY A 38 5.32 6.15 10.26
C GLY A 38 4.77 7.57 10.26
N GLY A 39 3.70 7.83 11.03
CA GLY A 39 3.12 9.16 11.20
C GLY A 39 4.07 10.14 11.86
N ALA A 40 4.79 9.74 12.90
CA ALA A 40 5.76 10.60 13.58
C ALA A 40 6.91 11.01 12.66
N ILE A 41 7.46 10.05 11.91
CA ILE A 41 8.53 10.32 10.92
C ILE A 41 7.98 11.25 9.83
N LEU A 42 6.81 10.98 9.28
CA LEU A 42 6.23 11.83 8.23
C LEU A 42 5.94 13.24 8.73
N ILE A 43 5.39 13.40 9.94
CA ILE A 43 5.15 14.71 10.56
C ILE A 43 6.47 15.46 10.72
N LEU A 44 7.54 14.79 11.16
CA LEU A 44 8.86 15.40 11.26
C LEU A 44 9.32 15.94 9.88
N PHE A 45 9.22 15.14 8.83
CA PHE A 45 9.62 15.58 7.49
C PHE A 45 8.72 16.69 6.92
N VAL A 46 7.43 16.68 7.21
CA VAL A 46 6.50 17.76 6.85
C VAL A 46 6.88 19.06 7.59
N LEU A 47 7.19 18.97 8.87
CA LEU A 47 7.67 20.12 9.64
C LEU A 47 8.99 20.65 9.09
N VAL A 48 9.93 19.75 8.73
CA VAL A 48 11.18 20.11 8.06
C VAL A 48 10.92 20.78 6.70
N ALA A 49 9.96 20.30 5.92
CA ALA A 49 9.63 20.91 4.64
C ALA A 49 9.02 22.32 4.77
N ILE A 50 8.25 22.56 5.84
CA ILE A 50 7.61 23.85 6.09
C ILE A 50 8.59 24.83 6.75
N PHE A 51 9.25 24.41 7.81
CA PHE A 51 10.07 25.26 8.66
C PHE A 51 11.56 25.21 8.32
N GLY A 52 12.00 24.19 7.57
CA GLY A 52 13.41 23.97 7.23
C GLY A 52 14.11 25.21 6.66
N PRO A 53 13.54 25.89 5.66
CA PRO A 53 14.15 27.09 5.10
C PRO A 53 14.28 28.27 6.12
N ILE A 54 13.46 28.25 7.19
CA ILE A 54 13.48 29.28 8.24
C ILE A 54 14.49 28.92 9.33
N VAL A 55 14.64 27.61 9.61
CA VAL A 55 15.53 27.09 10.65
C VAL A 55 16.93 26.83 10.13
N ALA A 56 17.10 26.75 8.80
CA ALA A 56 18.40 26.54 8.18
C ALA A 56 19.40 27.61 8.63
N PRO A 57 20.60 27.22 9.08
CA PRO A 57 21.63 28.16 9.52
C PRO A 57 22.06 29.12 8.41
N HIS A 58 22.00 28.67 7.17
CA HIS A 58 22.39 29.43 5.99
C HIS A 58 21.32 29.33 4.90
N ALA A 59 21.23 30.33 4.03
CA ALA A 59 20.40 30.23 2.82
C ALA A 59 20.97 29.15 1.89
N ALA A 60 20.10 28.53 1.06
CA ALA A 60 20.49 27.42 0.20
C ALA A 60 21.55 27.81 -0.89
N ASP A 61 21.63 29.07 -1.21
CA ASP A 61 22.59 29.69 -2.12
C ASP A 61 23.82 30.28 -1.42
N TRP A 62 23.86 30.18 -0.07
CA TRP A 62 24.97 30.69 0.70
C TRP A 62 26.20 29.78 0.55
N GLN A 63 27.36 30.40 0.29
CA GLN A 63 28.65 29.74 0.21
C GLN A 63 29.61 30.30 1.28
N ALA A 64 30.35 29.43 1.91
CA ALA A 64 31.38 29.88 2.84
C ALA A 64 32.48 30.63 2.08
N SER A 65 32.80 31.84 2.55
CA SER A 65 33.90 32.62 1.99
C SER A 65 35.23 32.00 2.38
N THR A 66 35.62 30.93 1.72
CA THR A 66 36.92 30.26 1.93
C THR A 66 37.66 30.15 0.61
N THR A 67 38.97 30.19 0.67
CA THR A 67 39.88 29.95 -0.47
C THR A 67 40.07 28.45 -0.74
N LEU A 68 39.42 27.59 0.07
CA LEU A 68 39.52 26.12 -0.02
C LEU A 68 38.45 25.57 -0.95
N SER A 69 38.86 24.93 -2.01
CA SER A 69 37.98 24.20 -2.93
C SER A 69 37.82 22.73 -2.52
N VAL A 70 37.91 22.41 -1.22
CA VAL A 70 37.82 21.04 -0.70
C VAL A 70 36.64 20.95 0.27
N PRO A 71 35.79 19.92 0.17
CA PRO A 71 34.70 19.69 1.12
C PRO A 71 35.20 19.62 2.56
N GLN A 72 34.57 20.36 3.45
CA GLN A 72 34.91 20.35 4.87
C GLN A 72 34.11 19.26 5.60
N ALA A 73 34.81 18.51 6.45
CA ALA A 73 34.16 17.48 7.27
C ALA A 73 33.18 18.10 8.30
N PRO A 74 32.22 17.34 8.81
CA PRO A 74 31.31 17.78 9.87
C PRO A 74 32.07 18.42 11.04
N SER A 75 31.57 19.58 11.45
CA SER A 75 32.17 20.39 12.51
C SER A 75 31.09 21.14 13.30
N SER A 76 31.48 21.84 14.38
CA SER A 76 30.56 22.69 15.14
C SER A 76 30.00 23.86 14.32
N LYS A 77 30.72 24.28 13.28
CA LYS A 77 30.28 25.35 12.35
C LYS A 77 29.38 24.79 11.24
N PHE A 78 29.68 23.61 10.72
CA PHE A 78 28.94 22.93 9.67
C PHE A 78 28.58 21.52 10.16
N TRP A 79 27.35 21.33 10.64
CA TRP A 79 26.92 20.09 11.31
C TRP A 79 27.05 18.86 10.44
N LEU A 80 26.74 18.98 9.14
CA LEU A 80 26.92 17.91 8.15
C LEU A 80 28.07 18.22 7.17
N GLY A 81 28.97 19.18 7.50
CA GLY A 81 30.03 19.55 6.60
C GLY A 81 29.58 20.39 5.41
N THR A 82 30.47 20.57 4.44
CA THR A 82 30.23 21.31 3.22
C THR A 82 30.41 20.43 1.98
N ASP A 83 29.83 20.89 0.87
CA ASP A 83 30.12 20.37 -0.47
C ASP A 83 31.41 21.00 -1.05
N GLN A 84 31.74 20.70 -2.31
CA GLN A 84 32.92 21.24 -2.98
C GLN A 84 32.82 22.73 -3.26
N GLU A 85 31.60 23.24 -3.43
CA GLU A 85 31.32 24.67 -3.63
C GLU A 85 31.17 25.43 -2.30
N GLN A 86 31.44 24.74 -1.17
CA GLN A 86 31.36 25.28 0.18
C GLN A 86 29.95 25.65 0.66
N HIS A 87 28.90 25.01 0.09
CA HIS A 87 27.56 25.11 0.63
C HIS A 87 27.42 24.25 1.90
N ASP A 88 26.65 24.74 2.86
CA ASP A 88 26.32 23.96 4.06
C ASP A 88 25.33 22.84 3.74
N ILE A 89 25.77 21.58 3.84
CA ILE A 89 24.99 20.40 3.50
C ILE A 89 23.73 20.29 4.36
N PHE A 90 23.77 20.71 5.63
CA PHE A 90 22.58 20.68 6.48
C PHE A 90 21.49 21.64 5.98
N SER A 91 21.88 22.85 5.59
CA SER A 91 20.95 23.84 5.03
C SER A 91 20.37 23.38 3.68
N LEU A 92 21.23 22.80 2.80
CA LEU A 92 20.78 22.22 1.55
C LEU A 92 19.81 21.05 1.76
N LEU A 93 20.04 20.21 2.78
CA LEU A 93 19.19 19.06 3.12
C LEU A 93 17.78 19.50 3.52
N LEU A 94 17.69 20.57 4.33
CA LEU A 94 16.42 21.14 4.77
C LEU A 94 15.65 21.77 3.59
N ALA A 95 16.34 22.55 2.76
CA ALA A 95 15.76 23.16 1.57
C ALA A 95 15.32 22.13 0.53
N GLY A 96 16.17 21.13 0.28
CA GLY A 96 15.92 20.04 -0.67
C GLY A 96 14.75 19.14 -0.28
N GLY A 97 14.50 19.00 1.02
CA GLY A 97 13.34 18.29 1.54
C GLY A 97 12.02 18.91 1.10
N ARG A 98 11.93 20.25 1.16
CA ARG A 98 10.73 20.96 0.71
C ARG A 98 10.42 20.71 -0.76
N SER A 99 11.42 20.88 -1.64
CA SER A 99 11.25 20.66 -3.09
C SER A 99 10.81 19.24 -3.39
N THR A 100 11.48 18.25 -2.78
CA THR A 100 11.20 16.84 -3.01
C THR A 100 9.79 16.45 -2.56
N LEU A 101 9.37 16.86 -1.36
CA LEU A 101 8.08 16.47 -0.80
C LEU A 101 6.92 17.19 -1.49
N VAL A 102 7.06 18.47 -1.83
CA VAL A 102 6.01 19.24 -2.52
C VAL A 102 5.73 18.65 -3.89
N ILE A 103 6.75 18.35 -4.68
CA ILE A 103 6.60 17.78 -6.02
C ILE A 103 5.93 16.39 -5.95
N ALA A 104 6.37 15.55 -5.03
CA ALA A 104 5.79 14.22 -4.85
C ALA A 104 4.33 14.28 -4.37
N PHE A 105 3.99 15.24 -3.52
CA PHE A 105 2.62 15.45 -3.06
C PHE A 105 1.69 15.94 -4.16
N ILE A 106 2.15 16.88 -4.99
CA ILE A 106 1.43 17.33 -6.19
C ILE A 106 1.19 16.15 -7.14
N ALA A 107 2.25 15.36 -7.42
CA ALA A 107 2.13 14.16 -8.24
C ALA A 107 1.09 13.18 -7.68
N GLY A 108 1.11 12.95 -6.36
CA GLY A 108 0.15 12.09 -5.67
C GLY A 108 -1.30 12.57 -5.82
N ILE A 109 -1.55 13.86 -5.61
CA ILE A 109 -2.90 14.44 -5.73
C ILE A 109 -3.41 14.32 -7.16
N VAL A 110 -2.64 14.81 -8.13
CA VAL A 110 -3.06 14.84 -9.54
C VAL A 110 -3.27 13.43 -10.08
N ALA A 111 -2.36 12.50 -9.80
CA ALA A 111 -2.50 11.10 -10.21
C ALA A 111 -3.70 10.41 -9.57
N THR A 112 -3.97 10.69 -8.28
CA THR A 112 -5.15 10.13 -7.61
C THR A 112 -6.44 10.65 -8.22
N ILE A 113 -6.53 11.95 -8.49
CA ILE A 113 -7.70 12.55 -9.17
C ILE A 113 -7.90 11.90 -10.55
N LEU A 114 -6.84 11.77 -11.35
CA LEU A 114 -6.92 11.10 -12.67
C LEU A 114 -7.34 9.64 -12.53
N SER A 115 -6.79 8.92 -11.54
CA SER A 115 -7.15 7.53 -11.26
C SER A 115 -8.62 7.36 -10.89
N VAL A 116 -9.17 8.28 -10.10
CA VAL A 116 -10.60 8.29 -9.75
C VAL A 116 -11.45 8.58 -10.97
N LEU A 117 -11.12 9.64 -11.70
CA LEU A 117 -11.89 10.05 -12.89
C LEU A 117 -11.95 8.93 -13.93
N VAL A 118 -10.82 8.30 -14.22
CA VAL A 118 -10.73 7.25 -15.25
C VAL A 118 -11.24 5.91 -14.68
N GLY A 119 -10.73 5.45 -13.55
CA GLY A 119 -11.00 4.12 -13.03
C GLY A 119 -12.45 3.94 -12.57
N VAL A 120 -12.99 4.91 -11.82
CA VAL A 120 -14.38 4.85 -11.35
C VAL A 120 -15.36 5.00 -12.51
N THR A 121 -15.06 5.90 -13.47
CA THR A 121 -15.92 6.08 -14.65
C THR A 121 -15.94 4.82 -15.50
N ALA A 122 -14.79 4.22 -15.79
CA ALA A 122 -14.68 2.96 -16.54
C ALA A 122 -15.46 1.83 -15.86
N GLY A 123 -15.24 1.62 -14.56
CA GLY A 123 -15.89 0.57 -13.79
C GLY A 123 -17.40 0.74 -13.64
N TYR A 124 -17.89 1.98 -13.49
CA TYR A 124 -19.32 2.24 -13.31
C TYR A 124 -20.11 2.26 -14.61
N VAL A 125 -19.62 2.97 -15.65
CA VAL A 125 -20.34 3.15 -16.92
C VAL A 125 -20.35 1.85 -17.71
N GLY A 126 -19.19 1.17 -17.83
CA GLY A 126 -19.07 -0.06 -18.60
C GLY A 126 -19.09 0.15 -20.12
N GLY A 127 -19.21 -0.96 -20.88
CA GLY A 127 -19.32 -0.94 -22.34
C GLY A 127 -18.12 -0.30 -23.04
N VAL A 128 -18.35 0.42 -24.12
CA VAL A 128 -17.31 1.06 -24.94
C VAL A 128 -16.46 2.06 -24.13
N VAL A 129 -17.07 2.77 -23.16
CA VAL A 129 -16.35 3.72 -22.31
C VAL A 129 -15.31 2.98 -21.46
N ASP A 130 -15.70 1.86 -20.89
CA ASP A 130 -14.80 1.01 -20.11
C ASP A 130 -13.65 0.47 -20.97
N GLU A 131 -13.96 0.00 -22.17
CA GLU A 131 -12.96 -0.52 -23.12
C GLU A 131 -11.93 0.53 -23.51
N LEU A 132 -12.37 1.72 -23.93
CA LEU A 132 -11.48 2.82 -24.31
C LEU A 132 -10.60 3.30 -23.16
N LEU A 133 -11.18 3.51 -21.96
CA LEU A 133 -10.42 3.97 -20.80
C LEU A 133 -9.46 2.90 -20.27
N SER A 134 -9.82 1.63 -20.42
CA SER A 134 -8.95 0.49 -20.06
C SER A 134 -7.78 0.37 -21.06
N VAL A 135 -8.04 0.52 -22.36
CA VAL A 135 -6.97 0.55 -23.37
C VAL A 135 -6.02 1.71 -23.11
N LEU A 136 -6.54 2.91 -22.85
CA LEU A 136 -5.72 4.07 -22.50
C LEU A 136 -4.84 3.78 -21.28
N SER A 137 -5.41 3.24 -20.21
CA SER A 137 -4.65 2.88 -19.00
C SER A 137 -3.59 1.83 -19.27
N ASN A 138 -3.87 0.85 -20.15
CA ASN A 138 -2.92 -0.19 -20.54
C ASN A 138 -1.74 0.39 -21.33
N ILE A 139 -1.99 1.34 -22.23
CA ILE A 139 -0.93 2.03 -22.97
C ILE A 139 0.03 2.71 -21.99
N PHE A 140 -0.49 3.52 -21.03
CA PHE A 140 0.34 4.19 -20.05
C PHE A 140 1.11 3.21 -19.13
N LEU A 141 0.54 2.05 -18.82
CA LEU A 141 1.22 1.02 -18.03
C LEU A 141 2.32 0.28 -18.80
N ALA A 142 2.19 0.16 -20.13
CA ALA A 142 3.19 -0.50 -20.97
C ALA A 142 4.40 0.40 -21.23
N LEU A 143 4.24 1.71 -21.10
CA LEU A 143 5.30 2.67 -21.37
C LEU A 143 6.28 2.75 -20.18
N PRO A 144 7.59 2.77 -20.42
CA PRO A 144 8.59 2.91 -19.36
C PRO A 144 8.56 4.33 -18.79
N GLY A 145 7.91 4.51 -17.61
CA GLY A 145 7.57 5.82 -17.05
C GLY A 145 8.75 6.79 -16.97
N LEU A 146 9.91 6.36 -16.44
CA LEU A 146 11.09 7.24 -16.34
C LEU A 146 11.58 7.76 -17.68
N LEU A 147 11.55 6.94 -18.74
CA LEU A 147 11.99 7.38 -20.06
C LEU A 147 11.06 8.44 -20.63
N ILE A 148 9.75 8.28 -20.47
CA ILE A 148 8.77 9.29 -20.89
C ILE A 148 8.98 10.59 -20.13
N LEU A 149 9.15 10.51 -18.80
CA LEU A 149 9.39 11.68 -17.97
C LEU A 149 10.65 12.44 -18.41
N MET A 150 11.74 11.72 -18.73
CA MET A 150 12.96 12.35 -19.28
C MET A 150 12.73 13.02 -20.63
N VAL A 151 12.01 12.37 -21.54
CA VAL A 151 11.71 12.91 -22.87
C VAL A 151 10.84 14.18 -22.77
N VAL A 152 9.91 14.21 -21.83
CA VAL A 152 8.98 15.36 -21.66
C VAL A 152 9.63 16.51 -20.89
N LEU A 153 10.42 16.21 -19.86
CA LEU A 153 10.94 17.24 -18.95
C LEU A 153 12.26 17.86 -19.44
N ARG A 154 13.13 17.08 -20.10
CA ARG A 154 14.45 17.56 -20.53
C ARG A 154 14.43 18.72 -21.54
N PRO A 155 13.51 18.79 -22.53
CA PRO A 155 13.44 19.90 -23.48
C PRO A 155 12.77 21.17 -22.94
N LEU A 156 12.31 21.18 -21.68
CA LEU A 156 11.64 22.34 -21.11
C LEU A 156 12.62 23.52 -20.97
N PRO A 157 12.13 24.75 -21.19
CA PRO A 157 12.91 25.95 -20.92
C PRO A 157 13.36 26.01 -19.46
N PRO A 158 14.55 26.57 -19.15
CA PRO A 158 15.06 26.67 -17.78
C PRO A 158 14.08 27.34 -16.80
N ALA A 159 13.25 28.27 -17.27
CA ALA A 159 12.22 28.93 -16.46
C ALA A 159 11.14 27.96 -15.94
N ASP A 160 10.83 26.91 -16.71
CA ASP A 160 9.79 25.95 -16.39
C ASP A 160 10.37 24.66 -15.76
N ALA A 161 11.63 24.38 -16.02
CA ALA A 161 12.32 23.17 -15.55
C ALA A 161 12.42 23.06 -14.02
N GLY A 162 12.22 24.18 -13.31
CA GLY A 162 12.18 24.24 -11.85
C GLY A 162 10.77 24.33 -11.25
N ASN A 163 9.72 24.38 -12.05
CA ASN A 163 8.36 24.57 -11.56
C ASN A 163 7.79 23.30 -10.91
N PRO A 164 7.53 23.31 -9.58
CA PRO A 164 7.06 22.11 -8.88
C PRO A 164 5.71 21.59 -9.38
N LEU A 165 4.81 22.48 -9.78
CA LEU A 165 3.49 22.12 -10.27
C LEU A 165 3.59 21.38 -11.61
N LEU A 166 4.44 21.88 -12.52
CA LEU A 166 4.67 21.26 -13.80
C LEU A 166 5.31 19.89 -13.65
N ILE A 167 6.42 19.80 -12.90
CA ILE A 167 7.12 18.52 -12.67
C ILE A 167 6.20 17.50 -12.03
N GLY A 168 5.49 17.88 -10.96
CA GLY A 168 4.56 17.01 -10.26
C GLY A 168 3.41 16.52 -11.15
N THR A 169 2.87 17.40 -12.02
CA THR A 169 1.81 17.03 -12.95
C THR A 169 2.32 16.07 -14.03
N VAL A 170 3.52 16.29 -14.57
CA VAL A 170 4.13 15.38 -15.56
C VAL A 170 4.39 13.99 -14.94
N ILE A 171 4.89 13.93 -13.70
CA ILE A 171 5.02 12.67 -12.97
C ILE A 171 3.66 11.99 -12.78
N ALA A 172 2.63 12.75 -12.44
CA ALA A 172 1.27 12.24 -12.30
C ALA A 172 0.74 11.59 -13.58
N LEU A 173 1.06 12.15 -14.76
CA LEU A 173 0.63 11.62 -16.05
C LEU A 173 1.15 10.21 -16.35
N THR A 174 2.21 9.77 -15.71
CA THR A 174 2.72 8.39 -15.87
C THR A 174 2.26 7.44 -14.77
N SER A 175 1.87 7.94 -13.60
CA SER A 175 1.58 7.11 -12.41
C SER A 175 0.09 6.82 -12.17
N TRP A 176 -0.83 7.57 -12.78
CA TRP A 176 -2.27 7.45 -12.57
C TRP A 176 -2.86 6.10 -13.02
N SER A 177 -2.29 5.50 -14.06
CA SER A 177 -2.87 4.35 -14.77
C SER A 177 -2.97 3.09 -13.89
N TYR A 178 -2.01 2.87 -12.99
CA TYR A 178 -2.08 1.77 -12.02
C TYR A 178 -3.24 1.95 -11.05
N GLY A 179 -3.38 3.14 -10.46
CA GLY A 179 -4.48 3.48 -9.58
C GLY A 179 -5.84 3.37 -10.27
N ALA A 180 -5.95 3.83 -11.51
CA ALA A 180 -7.17 3.70 -12.30
C ALA A 180 -7.60 2.25 -12.51
N ARG A 181 -6.66 1.34 -12.78
CA ARG A 181 -6.95 -0.10 -12.91
C ARG A 181 -7.47 -0.71 -11.60
N VAL A 182 -6.83 -0.37 -10.46
CA VAL A 182 -7.27 -0.84 -9.15
C VAL A 182 -8.68 -0.33 -8.83
N LEU A 183 -8.92 0.96 -9.02
CA LEU A 183 -10.23 1.58 -8.76
C LEU A 183 -11.32 1.06 -9.68
N ARG A 184 -11.00 0.79 -10.96
CA ARG A 184 -11.93 0.16 -11.89
C ARG A 184 -12.37 -1.21 -11.37
N ALA A 185 -11.45 -2.08 -10.96
CA ALA A 185 -11.77 -3.41 -10.43
C ALA A 185 -12.66 -3.34 -9.19
N GLN A 186 -12.36 -2.43 -8.28
CA GLN A 186 -13.17 -2.21 -7.07
C GLN A 186 -14.55 -1.62 -7.39
N THR A 187 -14.63 -0.70 -8.33
CA THR A 187 -15.91 -0.11 -8.78
C THR A 187 -16.81 -1.15 -9.42
N LEU A 188 -16.24 -2.09 -10.20
CA LEU A 188 -16.98 -3.22 -10.76
C LEU A 188 -17.61 -4.11 -9.68
N ALA A 189 -16.92 -4.32 -8.58
CA ALA A 189 -17.44 -5.07 -7.43
C ALA A 189 -18.54 -4.31 -6.69
N LEU A 190 -18.37 -2.99 -6.50
CA LEU A 190 -19.32 -2.16 -5.77
C LEU A 190 -20.60 -1.85 -6.55
N ARG A 191 -20.52 -1.70 -7.86
CA ARG A 191 -21.69 -1.30 -8.69
C ARG A 191 -22.83 -2.32 -8.69
N ASN A 192 -22.56 -3.57 -8.30
CA ASN A 192 -23.54 -4.65 -8.23
C ASN A 192 -24.05 -4.88 -6.80
N GLN A 193 -23.77 -3.99 -5.86
CA GLN A 193 -24.27 -4.08 -4.49
C GLN A 193 -25.71 -3.56 -4.39
N ASP A 194 -26.49 -4.13 -3.48
CA ASP A 194 -27.92 -3.85 -3.31
C ASP A 194 -28.24 -2.37 -3.09
N TYR A 195 -27.39 -1.64 -2.36
CA TYR A 195 -27.58 -0.20 -2.12
C TYR A 195 -27.41 0.64 -3.38
N VAL A 196 -26.50 0.23 -4.30
CA VAL A 196 -26.29 0.91 -5.59
C VAL A 196 -27.47 0.61 -6.52
N GLU A 197 -27.97 -0.63 -6.50
CA GLU A 197 -29.12 -1.03 -7.30
C GLU A 197 -30.38 -0.32 -6.82
N SER A 198 -30.60 -0.23 -5.51
CA SER A 198 -31.71 0.53 -4.91
C SER A 198 -31.68 2.00 -5.34
N ALA A 199 -30.50 2.64 -5.35
CA ALA A 199 -30.34 4.01 -5.82
C ALA A 199 -30.70 4.19 -7.31
N ARG A 200 -30.39 3.17 -8.14
CA ARG A 200 -30.80 3.16 -9.55
C ARG A 200 -32.32 3.03 -9.73
N VAL A 201 -32.96 2.16 -8.95
CA VAL A 201 -34.41 1.91 -9.02
C VAL A 201 -35.19 3.18 -8.63
N ILE A 202 -34.71 3.94 -7.65
CA ILE A 202 -35.31 5.23 -7.24
C ILE A 202 -35.10 6.33 -8.30
N GLY A 203 -34.22 6.09 -9.33
CA GLY A 203 -34.00 7.03 -10.41
C GLY A 203 -32.87 8.08 -10.11
N GLU A 204 -32.01 7.80 -9.17
CA GLU A 204 -30.88 8.69 -8.84
C GLU A 204 -29.96 8.90 -10.05
N ARG A 205 -29.43 10.12 -10.18
CA ARG A 205 -28.50 10.47 -11.27
C ARG A 205 -27.18 9.73 -11.12
N ARG A 206 -26.60 9.24 -12.21
CA ARG A 206 -25.32 8.51 -12.23
C ARG A 206 -24.21 9.22 -11.45
N ARG A 207 -24.07 10.54 -11.62
CA ARG A 207 -23.08 11.34 -10.89
C ARG A 207 -23.26 11.28 -9.38
N ARG A 208 -24.50 11.31 -8.91
CA ARG A 208 -24.82 11.23 -7.49
C ARG A 208 -24.49 9.85 -6.94
N ILE A 209 -24.85 8.79 -7.64
CA ILE A 209 -24.49 7.42 -7.25
C ILE A 209 -22.96 7.25 -7.14
N ILE A 210 -22.22 7.76 -8.14
CA ILE A 210 -20.76 7.70 -8.10
C ILE A 210 -20.20 8.45 -6.88
N LEU A 211 -20.61 9.69 -6.66
CA LEU A 211 -20.04 10.56 -5.63
C LEU A 211 -20.51 10.24 -4.20
N SER A 212 -21.77 9.79 -4.02
CA SER A 212 -22.32 9.53 -2.69
C SER A 212 -22.28 8.06 -2.28
N GLU A 213 -22.32 7.12 -3.23
CA GLU A 213 -22.40 5.71 -2.90
C GLU A 213 -21.07 4.97 -3.19
N ILE A 214 -20.42 5.26 -4.31
CA ILE A 214 -19.24 4.50 -4.73
C ILE A 214 -17.95 5.11 -4.16
N VAL A 215 -17.68 6.39 -4.41
CA VAL A 215 -16.43 7.05 -3.99
C VAL A 215 -16.21 6.99 -2.47
N PRO A 216 -17.19 7.23 -1.59
CA PRO A 216 -16.98 7.11 -0.14
C PRO A 216 -16.60 5.69 0.30
N ASN A 217 -17.13 4.67 -0.36
CA ASN A 217 -16.79 3.28 -0.08
C ASN A 217 -15.38 2.89 -0.61
N LEU A 218 -14.86 3.66 -1.57
CA LEU A 218 -13.49 3.50 -2.09
C LEU A 218 -12.44 4.28 -1.29
N LEU A 219 -12.83 5.17 -0.35
CA LEU A 219 -11.89 6.02 0.40
C LEU A 219 -10.68 5.28 1.00
N PRO A 220 -10.85 4.09 1.60
CA PRO A 220 -9.70 3.37 2.14
C PRO A 220 -8.69 2.97 1.07
N ILE A 221 -9.18 2.51 -0.08
CA ILE A 221 -8.35 2.10 -1.21
C ILE A 221 -7.73 3.34 -1.87
N LEU A 222 -8.46 4.44 -1.94
CA LEU A 222 -7.96 5.73 -2.41
C LEU A 222 -6.81 6.23 -1.54
N ALA A 223 -6.92 6.12 -0.22
CA ALA A 223 -5.86 6.52 0.70
C ALA A 223 -4.57 5.69 0.49
N SER A 224 -4.70 4.36 0.38
CA SER A 224 -3.56 3.48 0.07
C SER A 224 -2.96 3.79 -1.31
N SER A 225 -3.79 3.99 -2.33
CA SER A 225 -3.34 4.34 -3.68
C SER A 225 -2.63 5.70 -3.71
N PHE A 226 -3.13 6.68 -2.98
CA PHE A 226 -2.50 7.99 -2.85
C PHE A 226 -1.10 7.88 -2.23
N ILE A 227 -0.96 7.17 -1.11
CA ILE A 227 0.34 6.97 -0.47
C ILE A 227 1.32 6.28 -1.42
N PHE A 228 0.86 5.23 -2.12
CA PHE A 228 1.68 4.52 -3.10
C PHE A 228 2.16 5.45 -4.23
N THR A 229 1.27 6.33 -4.71
CA THR A 229 1.61 7.30 -5.77
C THR A 229 2.59 8.37 -5.28
N VAL A 230 2.47 8.81 -4.01
CA VAL A 230 3.45 9.73 -3.40
C VAL A 230 4.82 9.06 -3.28
N ILE A 231 4.90 7.80 -2.85
CA ILE A 231 6.16 7.04 -2.81
C ILE A 231 6.79 6.97 -4.21
N TYR A 232 5.98 6.63 -5.23
CA TYR A 232 6.43 6.63 -6.61
C TYR A 232 6.92 8.01 -7.04
N GLY A 233 6.18 9.07 -6.70
CA GLY A 233 6.52 10.47 -7.01
C GLY A 233 7.86 10.89 -6.43
N ILE A 234 8.15 10.53 -5.17
CA ILE A 234 9.46 10.77 -4.54
C ILE A 234 10.56 10.07 -5.33
N GLY A 235 10.39 8.76 -5.60
CA GLY A 235 11.40 7.96 -6.31
C GLY A 235 11.63 8.48 -7.74
N ALA A 236 10.55 8.80 -8.48
CA ALA A 236 10.64 9.33 -9.83
C ALA A 236 11.32 10.70 -9.86
N TYR A 237 10.95 11.61 -8.95
CA TYR A 237 11.56 12.94 -8.89
C TYR A 237 13.05 12.88 -8.51
N VAL A 238 13.41 12.10 -7.50
CA VAL A 238 14.81 11.90 -7.10
C VAL A 238 15.62 11.30 -8.25
N ALA A 239 15.07 10.30 -8.96
CA ALA A 239 15.73 9.71 -10.12
C ALA A 239 15.91 10.71 -11.27
N LEU A 240 14.88 11.53 -11.57
CA LEU A 240 14.95 12.55 -12.61
C LEU A 240 15.98 13.64 -12.27
N ALA A 241 16.02 14.09 -11.03
CA ALA A 241 17.00 15.07 -10.55
C ALA A 241 18.41 14.47 -10.58
N TYR A 242 18.57 13.23 -10.14
CA TYR A 242 19.84 12.51 -10.22
C TYR A 242 20.34 12.33 -11.66
N LEU A 243 19.44 12.05 -12.61
CA LEU A 243 19.77 11.92 -14.04
C LEU A 243 19.94 13.28 -14.75
N GLY A 244 19.76 14.39 -14.02
CA GLY A 244 19.87 15.74 -14.59
C GLY A 244 18.76 16.09 -15.59
N ALA A 245 17.61 15.40 -15.51
CA ALA A 245 16.45 15.66 -16.37
C ALA A 245 15.62 16.84 -15.88
N VAL A 246 15.74 17.20 -14.61
CA VAL A 246 15.10 18.38 -13.99
C VAL A 246 16.17 19.19 -13.29
N ASN A 247 16.04 20.51 -13.35
CA ASN A 247 16.89 21.44 -12.61
C ASN A 247 15.97 22.29 -11.71
N PRO A 248 15.71 21.82 -10.48
CA PRO A 248 14.83 22.56 -9.56
C PRO A 248 15.43 23.93 -9.27
N ALA A 249 14.56 24.90 -9.03
CA ALA A 249 14.97 26.21 -8.52
C ALA A 249 15.45 26.05 -7.06
N GLY A 250 16.70 25.65 -6.88
CA GLY A 250 17.32 25.36 -5.58
C GLY A 250 17.63 23.88 -5.38
N ALA A 251 18.05 23.53 -4.16
CA ALA A 251 18.44 22.17 -3.81
C ALA A 251 17.25 21.21 -3.81
N SER A 252 17.55 19.95 -4.17
CA SER A 252 16.67 18.79 -3.92
C SER A 252 17.54 17.63 -3.45
N TRP A 253 16.94 16.64 -2.79
CA TRP A 253 17.72 15.47 -2.36
C TRP A 253 18.33 14.71 -3.55
N GLY A 254 17.65 14.70 -4.71
CA GLY A 254 18.15 14.08 -5.93
C GLY A 254 19.36 14.82 -6.52
N THR A 255 19.32 16.16 -6.59
CA THR A 255 20.44 16.96 -7.07
C THR A 255 21.65 16.87 -6.13
N MET A 256 21.43 16.88 -4.81
CA MET A 256 22.51 16.69 -3.84
C MET A 256 23.26 15.37 -4.03
N ILE A 257 22.53 14.27 -4.29
CA ILE A 257 23.13 12.95 -4.55
C ILE A 257 23.90 12.98 -5.89
N LYS A 258 23.30 13.62 -6.91
CA LYS A 258 23.95 13.80 -8.22
C LYS A 258 25.25 14.56 -8.11
N ASP A 259 25.24 15.73 -7.46
CA ASP A 259 26.40 16.60 -7.31
C ASP A 259 27.52 15.90 -6.54
N ALA A 260 27.16 15.15 -5.47
CA ALA A 260 28.11 14.32 -4.74
C ALA A 260 28.76 13.24 -5.64
N GLN A 261 27.99 12.63 -6.55
CA GLN A 261 28.52 11.64 -7.49
C GLN A 261 29.42 12.29 -8.56
N ASP A 262 28.94 13.34 -9.21
CA ASP A 262 29.63 14.02 -10.30
C ASP A 262 30.99 14.57 -9.84
N GLN A 263 31.08 14.97 -8.58
CA GLN A 263 32.29 15.49 -7.96
C GLN A 263 33.11 14.41 -7.22
N GLY A 264 32.78 13.14 -7.38
CA GLY A 264 33.56 12.02 -6.86
C GLY A 264 33.56 11.88 -5.34
N ALA A 265 32.54 12.41 -4.64
CA ALA A 265 32.46 12.36 -3.18
C ALA A 265 32.49 10.92 -2.62
N MET A 266 31.92 9.95 -3.35
CA MET A 266 31.92 8.54 -2.94
C MET A 266 33.34 7.94 -2.97
N ILE A 267 34.15 8.29 -3.98
CA ILE A 267 35.51 7.79 -4.14
C ILE A 267 36.44 8.47 -3.12
N SER A 268 36.21 9.76 -2.86
CA SER A 268 37.01 10.55 -1.92
C SER A 268 36.64 10.33 -0.44
N GLY A 269 35.55 9.51 -0.18
CA GLY A 269 35.15 9.20 1.19
C GLY A 269 34.32 10.30 1.88
N TYR A 270 33.78 11.27 1.15
CA TYR A 270 32.99 12.37 1.70
C TYR A 270 31.54 11.91 1.95
N TRP A 271 31.35 10.91 2.86
CA TRP A 271 30.06 10.26 3.16
C TRP A 271 28.98 11.25 3.63
N TRP A 272 29.36 12.34 4.29
CA TRP A 272 28.45 13.37 4.78
C TRP A 272 27.72 14.14 3.69
N TRP A 273 28.18 14.04 2.44
CA TRP A 273 27.57 14.74 1.33
C TRP A 273 26.43 13.94 0.68
N TYR A 274 26.60 12.64 0.44
CA TYR A 274 25.60 11.82 -0.24
C TYR A 274 24.71 10.99 0.71
N LEU A 275 25.21 10.59 1.86
CA LEU A 275 24.50 9.70 2.78
C LEU A 275 23.28 10.38 3.43
N PRO A 276 23.34 11.64 3.93
CA PRO A 276 22.18 12.29 4.53
C PRO A 276 20.97 12.43 3.59
N PRO A 277 21.09 12.95 2.34
CA PRO A 277 19.94 13.02 1.44
C PRO A 277 19.41 11.64 1.07
N ALA A 278 20.26 10.63 0.87
CA ALA A 278 19.83 9.26 0.62
C ALA A 278 19.03 8.67 1.79
N LEU A 279 19.50 8.90 3.02
CA LEU A 279 18.75 8.48 4.23
C LEU A 279 17.41 9.20 4.37
N CYS A 280 17.32 10.49 4.05
CA CYS A 280 16.06 11.22 4.07
C CYS A 280 15.03 10.59 3.11
N VAL A 281 15.45 10.28 1.87
CA VAL A 281 14.59 9.59 0.89
C VAL A 281 14.13 8.23 1.42
N ALA A 282 15.06 7.44 1.96
CA ALA A 282 14.75 6.12 2.51
C ALA A 282 13.78 6.20 3.71
N LEU A 283 14.01 7.12 4.65
CA LEU A 283 13.18 7.30 5.84
C LEU A 283 11.76 7.74 5.48
N VAL A 284 11.60 8.68 4.53
CA VAL A 284 10.26 9.09 4.07
C VAL A 284 9.57 7.94 3.36
N GLY A 285 10.28 7.17 2.53
CA GLY A 285 9.74 5.97 1.89
C GLY A 285 9.26 4.93 2.92
N ILE A 286 10.06 4.66 3.95
CA ILE A 286 9.70 3.75 5.05
C ILE A 286 8.49 4.31 5.83
N ALA A 287 8.45 5.61 6.13
CA ALA A 287 7.35 6.23 6.85
C ALA A 287 6.02 6.08 6.10
N LEU A 288 6.03 6.37 4.80
CA LEU A 288 4.85 6.21 3.94
C LEU A 288 4.43 4.74 3.80
N ALA A 289 5.38 3.81 3.66
CA ALA A 289 5.08 2.37 3.63
C ALA A 289 4.47 1.88 4.95
N LEU A 290 4.98 2.33 6.11
CA LEU A 290 4.40 2.01 7.42
C LEU A 290 2.97 2.56 7.56
N LEU A 291 2.71 3.76 7.06
CA LEU A 291 1.35 4.32 7.02
C LEU A 291 0.43 3.50 6.13
N ASN A 292 0.89 3.09 4.95
CA ASN A 292 0.11 2.26 4.03
C ASN A 292 -0.28 0.93 4.69
N PHE A 293 0.68 0.21 5.29
CA PHE A 293 0.39 -1.01 6.05
C PHE A 293 -0.58 -0.77 7.22
N GLY A 294 -0.50 0.41 7.84
CA GLY A 294 -1.40 0.79 8.91
C GLY A 294 -2.84 1.02 8.44
N ILE A 295 -3.03 1.65 7.29
CA ILE A 295 -4.33 1.82 6.65
C ILE A 295 -4.94 0.46 6.29
N ASP A 296 -4.17 -0.42 5.68
CA ASP A 296 -4.62 -1.77 5.34
C ASP A 296 -5.07 -2.57 6.58
N GLU A 297 -4.40 -2.41 7.72
CA GLU A 297 -4.77 -3.05 9.00
C GLU A 297 -6.07 -2.49 9.59
N ILE A 298 -6.36 -1.20 9.35
CA ILE A 298 -7.61 -0.54 9.78
C ILE A 298 -8.78 -0.99 8.90
N VAL A 299 -8.56 -1.05 7.59
CA VAL A 299 -9.59 -1.38 6.59
C VAL A 299 -9.94 -2.86 6.59
N ASN A 300 -8.97 -3.75 6.85
CA ASN A 300 -9.17 -5.19 6.83
C ASN A 300 -9.00 -5.83 8.22
N PRO A 301 -10.04 -5.78 9.08
CA PRO A 301 -9.95 -6.29 10.45
C PRO A 301 -9.71 -7.81 10.55
N ARG A 302 -9.89 -8.57 9.46
CA ARG A 302 -9.64 -10.02 9.42
C ARG A 302 -8.16 -10.36 9.55
N VAL A 303 -7.27 -9.51 9.08
CA VAL A 303 -5.82 -9.68 9.23
C VAL A 303 -5.39 -9.57 10.71
N ARG A 304 -6.19 -8.90 11.53
CA ARG A 304 -5.94 -8.69 12.95
C ARG A 304 -6.30 -9.91 13.82
N SER A 305 -7.32 -10.66 13.45
CA SER A 305 -7.79 -11.82 14.22
C SER A 305 -6.80 -12.98 14.21
N SER A 306 -6.00 -13.13 13.15
CA SER A 306 -4.97 -14.16 13.07
C SER A 306 -3.80 -13.98 14.06
N ARG A 307 -3.54 -12.75 14.52
CA ARG A 307 -2.49 -12.45 15.52
C ARG A 307 -2.96 -12.69 16.96
N THR A 308 -4.24 -12.52 17.25
CA THR A 308 -4.81 -12.75 18.59
C THR A 308 -4.99 -14.24 18.86
N GLY A 309 -5.23 -15.05 17.85
CA GLY A 309 -5.34 -16.51 17.95
C GLY A 309 -4.06 -17.22 18.39
N ARG A 310 -2.91 -16.58 18.27
CA ARG A 310 -1.62 -17.15 18.69
C ARG A 310 -1.39 -17.10 20.21
N ARG A 311 -2.22 -16.33 20.94
CA ARG A 311 -2.20 -16.26 22.43
C ARG A 311 -3.23 -17.16 23.11
N SER A 312 -4.26 -17.58 22.41
CA SER A 312 -5.18 -18.61 22.86
C SER A 312 -4.60 -19.93 22.36
N GLY A 313 -4.14 -20.80 23.22
CA GLY A 313 -3.45 -22.06 22.92
C GLY A 313 -4.26 -23.10 22.12
N VAL A 314 -5.08 -22.64 21.21
CA VAL A 314 -5.74 -23.46 20.19
C VAL A 314 -4.65 -23.90 19.21
N LYS A 315 -4.14 -25.10 19.42
CA LYS A 315 -3.36 -25.82 18.41
C LYS A 315 -4.26 -25.91 17.17
N PHE A 316 -3.98 -25.12 16.15
CA PHE A 316 -4.49 -25.40 14.82
C PHE A 316 -3.91 -26.77 14.45
N GLN A 317 -4.70 -27.81 14.60
CA GLN A 317 -4.45 -29.02 13.83
C GLN A 317 -4.59 -28.58 12.35
N LEU A 318 -3.48 -28.57 11.64
CA LEU A 318 -3.45 -28.63 10.18
C LEU A 318 -4.09 -29.97 9.80
N GLY A 319 -5.39 -30.04 9.95
CA GLY A 319 -6.20 -31.19 9.67
C GLY A 319 -7.00 -30.88 8.43
N LEU A 320 -6.61 -31.56 7.35
CA LEU A 320 -7.52 -32.16 6.42
C LEU A 320 -8.87 -31.43 6.35
N THR A 321 -9.07 -30.65 5.29
CA THR A 321 -10.42 -30.29 4.83
C THR A 321 -11.29 -31.52 5.08
N PRO A 322 -12.43 -31.44 5.79
CA PRO A 322 -13.31 -32.57 5.92
C PRO A 322 -13.71 -32.95 4.51
N VAL A 323 -13.07 -33.99 3.99
CA VAL A 323 -13.51 -34.64 2.79
C VAL A 323 -14.92 -35.09 3.13
N LEU A 324 -15.92 -34.55 2.42
CA LEU A 324 -17.29 -35.03 2.50
C LEU A 324 -17.25 -36.52 2.24
N ARG A 325 -17.39 -37.31 3.29
CA ARG A 325 -17.51 -38.75 3.14
C ARG A 325 -18.68 -39.00 2.20
N PRO A 326 -18.47 -39.76 1.09
CA PRO A 326 -19.58 -40.05 0.16
C PRO A 326 -20.74 -40.59 0.98
N ALA A 327 -21.95 -40.18 0.65
CA ALA A 327 -23.18 -40.58 1.36
C ALA A 327 -23.29 -42.11 1.54
N GLY A 328 -22.60 -42.91 0.71
CA GLY A 328 -22.51 -44.35 0.81
C GLY A 328 -21.89 -44.88 2.09
N ASP A 329 -20.95 -44.19 2.71
CA ASP A 329 -20.34 -44.63 3.98
C ASP A 329 -21.26 -44.46 5.17
N ARG A 330 -22.14 -43.47 5.14
CA ARG A 330 -23.18 -43.28 6.18
C ARG A 330 -24.25 -44.37 6.09
N LEU A 331 -24.60 -44.76 4.88
CA LEU A 331 -25.58 -45.85 4.65
C LEU A 331 -25.00 -47.20 5.06
N ARG A 332 -23.73 -47.47 4.85
CA ARG A 332 -23.04 -48.70 5.29
C ARG A 332 -22.90 -48.77 6.80
N ALA A 333 -22.55 -47.65 7.47
CA ALA A 333 -22.50 -47.56 8.90
C ALA A 333 -23.88 -47.74 9.55
N SER A 334 -24.92 -47.16 8.98
CA SER A 334 -26.31 -47.34 9.44
C SER A 334 -26.84 -48.76 9.16
N ALA A 335 -26.46 -49.38 8.05
CA ALA A 335 -26.83 -50.75 7.74
C ALA A 335 -26.10 -51.78 8.62
N ALA A 336 -24.84 -51.52 9.01
CA ALA A 336 -24.08 -52.36 9.94
C ALA A 336 -24.64 -52.29 11.36
N ALA A 337 -25.11 -51.12 11.80
CA ALA A 337 -25.75 -50.93 13.12
C ALA A 337 -27.17 -51.53 13.21
N ALA A 338 -27.79 -51.82 12.08
CA ALA A 338 -29.16 -52.42 12.03
C ALA A 338 -29.17 -53.95 12.03
N LEU A 339 -28.01 -54.63 12.02
CA LEU A 339 -27.93 -56.06 12.11
C LEU A 339 -27.96 -56.52 13.58
N PRO A 340 -28.79 -57.53 13.96
CA PRO A 340 -28.82 -58.06 15.31
C PRO A 340 -27.45 -58.71 15.63
N GLY A 341 -26.71 -58.14 16.53
CA GLY A 341 -25.36 -58.57 16.94
C GLY A 341 -24.21 -57.66 16.48
N GLY A 342 -24.54 -56.45 15.96
CA GLY A 342 -23.52 -55.42 15.65
C GLY A 342 -22.92 -54.78 16.92
N PRO A 343 -21.67 -54.29 16.86
CA PRO A 343 -21.02 -53.69 18.03
C PRO A 343 -21.77 -52.46 18.51
N ASP A 344 -21.82 -52.34 19.87
CA ASP A 344 -22.43 -51.22 20.57
C ASP A 344 -21.72 -49.90 20.18
N PRO A 345 -22.43 -48.83 19.71
CA PRO A 345 -21.81 -47.56 19.32
C PRO A 345 -21.14 -46.76 20.46
N GLY A 346 -21.10 -47.32 21.70
CA GLY A 346 -20.50 -46.70 22.88
C GLY A 346 -19.12 -47.22 23.28
N GLU A 347 -18.59 -48.29 22.67
CA GLU A 347 -17.32 -48.87 23.06
C GLU A 347 -16.15 -48.28 22.23
N PRO A 348 -15.15 -47.63 22.85
CA PRO A 348 -14.01 -47.13 22.10
C PRO A 348 -13.19 -48.29 21.53
N ASP A 349 -13.00 -48.32 20.23
CA ASP A 349 -12.15 -49.30 19.51
C ASP A 349 -10.68 -48.97 19.83
N ASP A 350 -10.11 -49.68 20.80
CA ASP A 350 -8.70 -49.63 21.21
C ASP A 350 -7.77 -50.41 20.28
N THR A 351 -8.19 -50.69 19.08
CA THR A 351 -7.30 -51.30 18.06
C THR A 351 -6.36 -50.26 17.46
N GLU A 352 -5.21 -50.19 18.10
CA GLU A 352 -3.99 -49.52 17.71
C GLU A 352 -3.73 -49.49 16.20
N LEU A 353 -3.57 -48.27 15.69
CA LEU A 353 -2.86 -48.02 14.47
C LEU A 353 -1.36 -47.90 14.77
N THR A 354 -0.66 -49.02 14.77
CA THR A 354 0.80 -49.06 14.68
C THR A 354 1.23 -48.48 13.33
N PRO A 355 2.09 -47.45 13.30
CA PRO A 355 2.62 -46.95 12.03
C PRO A 355 3.66 -47.92 11.50
N VAL A 356 3.37 -48.55 10.35
CA VAL A 356 4.36 -49.30 9.57
C VAL A 356 5.38 -48.30 9.02
N VAL A 357 6.50 -48.22 9.70
CA VAL A 357 7.72 -47.58 9.19
C VAL A 357 8.29 -48.49 8.10
N ARG A 358 8.07 -48.21 6.84
CA ARG A 358 8.83 -48.80 5.74
C ARG A 358 10.19 -48.09 5.66
N GLY A 359 11.18 -48.78 6.23
CA GLY A 359 12.58 -48.50 5.97
C GLY A 359 12.87 -48.68 4.49
N ARG A 360 13.47 -47.67 3.88
CA ARG A 360 14.23 -47.82 2.65
C ARG A 360 15.70 -47.85 3.02
N SER A 361 16.21 -49.11 3.04
CA SER A 361 17.62 -49.42 3.02
C SER A 361 18.25 -48.91 1.72
N GLY A 362 19.44 -48.37 1.87
CA GLY A 362 20.26 -47.80 0.84
C GLY A 362 20.75 -48.77 -0.22
N THR A 363 21.40 -48.19 -1.15
CA THR A 363 22.68 -48.70 -1.68
C THR A 363 23.38 -47.53 -2.42
N SER A 364 24.60 -47.40 -2.03
CA SER A 364 25.73 -46.70 -2.61
C SER A 364 26.08 -47.17 -4.02
N GLU A 365 26.77 -46.34 -4.71
CA GLU A 365 27.78 -46.48 -5.79
C GLU A 365 27.55 -45.39 -6.79
N GLY A 366 28.47 -44.55 -7.19
CA GLY A 366 29.90 -44.65 -7.30
C GLY A 366 30.30 -43.91 -8.54
N ALA A 367 31.38 -43.20 -8.45
CA ALA A 367 32.35 -42.91 -9.50
C ALA A 367 32.09 -41.84 -10.59
N THR A 368 32.92 -40.84 -10.52
CA THR A 368 33.84 -40.29 -11.58
C THR A 368 33.26 -39.61 -12.81
N SER A 369 33.44 -38.35 -12.91
CA SER A 369 34.40 -37.59 -13.78
C SER A 369 34.14 -36.11 -13.62
#